data_d1a69a2addc5744e39fe2495e45aa33c
#
_entry.id   d1a69a2addc5744e39fe2495e45aa33c
#
_cell.length_a   1.000
_cell.length_b   1.000
_cell.length_c   1.000
_cell.angle_alpha   90.00
_cell.angle_beta   90.00
_cell.angle_gamma   90.00
#
_symmetry.space_group_name_H-M   'P 1'
#
loop_
_entity.id
_entity.type
_entity.pdbx_description
1 polymer ?
#
loop_
_entity_poly.entity_id
_entity_poly.type
_entity_poly.pdbx_seq_one_letter_code
_entity_poly.pdbx_strand_id
1 'polypeptide(L)'
;MNILLPVSLGASFDAAVRLAVDTAKAHAGRIRVLSVVDAAEIRRIEAGARPGAIHLALHAAGEVRKRMTAEGTAAVAGALRRCEEAGVPAQGEVLEGELERELVAAAGANDLLVSATASHFDPDLEDASGQLVLTVMREGGIPVLLSGASYRPVRTILAGCGGGTRTERAVGAMARLSLWKEAPHGILLAVDDAPEGGEERIAAPRRILADAGYPAWEEKVLPGQRAPTFLSFCDSVDADVVVLGGWGEHRWNDLLGLSITGRLLEDGRRHLFIYM
;
A
#
# COMPACT_ATOMS: atom_id res chain seq x y z
N MET A 1 -17.53 2.74 -0.65
CA MET A 1 -16.14 2.37 -0.99
C MET A 1 -15.88 0.92 -0.59
N ASN A 2 -15.28 0.12 -1.48
CA ASN A 2 -14.90 -1.26 -1.22
C ASN A 2 -13.39 -1.34 -1.03
N ILE A 3 -12.94 -1.86 0.10
CA ILE A 3 -11.51 -1.97 0.43
C ILE A 3 -11.11 -3.44 0.39
N LEU A 4 -10.06 -3.76 -0.37
CA LEU A 4 -9.38 -5.05 -0.32
C LEU A 4 -8.28 -4.99 0.74
N LEU A 5 -8.31 -5.90 1.71
CA LEU A 5 -7.32 -6.05 2.77
C LEU A 5 -6.69 -7.45 2.69
N PRO A 6 -5.58 -7.61 1.98
CA PRO A 6 -4.86 -8.88 2.00
C PRO A 6 -4.24 -9.11 3.37
N VAL A 7 -4.36 -10.36 3.84
CA VAL A 7 -3.72 -10.80 5.08
C VAL A 7 -2.23 -10.85 4.87
N SER A 8 -1.48 -10.23 5.77
CA SER A 8 -0.05 -10.44 5.93
C SER A 8 0.23 -10.99 7.33
N LEU A 9 1.18 -11.93 7.43
CA LEU A 9 1.54 -12.50 8.72
C LEU A 9 2.61 -11.61 9.37
N GLY A 10 2.26 -10.93 10.48
CA GLY A 10 3.21 -10.09 11.24
C GLY A 10 2.55 -8.93 11.99
N ALA A 11 3.34 -8.25 12.83
CA ALA A 11 2.87 -7.17 13.69
C ALA A 11 2.29 -5.96 12.90
N SER A 12 2.78 -5.73 11.68
CA SER A 12 2.33 -4.63 10.81
C SER A 12 0.92 -4.85 10.24
N PHE A 13 0.40 -6.09 10.23
CA PHE A 13 -0.96 -6.36 9.78
C PHE A 13 -2.02 -5.66 10.65
N ASP A 14 -1.78 -5.59 11.96
CA ASP A 14 -2.67 -4.84 12.86
C ASP A 14 -2.81 -3.36 12.47
N ALA A 15 -1.72 -2.73 12.07
CA ALA A 15 -1.74 -1.36 11.59
C ALA A 15 -2.54 -1.22 10.28
N ALA A 16 -2.39 -2.18 9.35
CA ALA A 16 -3.16 -2.19 8.11
C ALA A 16 -4.67 -2.40 8.37
N VAL A 17 -5.05 -3.29 9.29
CA VAL A 17 -6.44 -3.50 9.69
C VAL A 17 -7.03 -2.20 10.25
N ARG A 18 -6.34 -1.52 11.17
CA ARG A 18 -6.80 -0.25 11.75
C ARG A 18 -6.94 0.83 10.68
N LEU A 19 -5.97 0.97 9.80
CA LEU A 19 -6.02 1.93 8.70
C LEU A 19 -7.18 1.65 7.75
N ALA A 20 -7.43 0.38 7.40
CA ALA A 20 -8.58 -0.02 6.58
C ALA A 20 -9.90 0.28 7.27
N VAL A 21 -10.02 -0.02 8.57
CA VAL A 21 -11.21 0.25 9.37
C VAL A 21 -11.51 1.75 9.43
N ASP A 22 -10.53 2.59 9.74
CA ASP A 22 -10.73 4.04 9.80
C ASP A 22 -11.09 4.62 8.43
N THR A 23 -10.43 4.13 7.38
CA THR A 23 -10.75 4.53 6.00
C THR A 23 -12.18 4.12 5.64
N ALA A 24 -12.58 2.88 5.95
CA ALA A 24 -13.95 2.41 5.68
C ALA A 24 -15.00 3.20 6.47
N LYS A 25 -14.75 3.50 7.75
CA LYS A 25 -15.68 4.31 8.58
C LYS A 25 -15.90 5.69 7.99
N ALA A 26 -14.83 6.37 7.61
CA ALA A 26 -14.92 7.73 7.04
C ALA A 26 -15.75 7.78 5.74
N HIS A 27 -15.90 6.65 5.04
CA HIS A 27 -16.55 6.58 3.73
C HIS A 27 -17.79 5.66 3.69
N ALA A 28 -18.35 5.26 4.83
CA ALA A 28 -19.42 4.26 4.91
C ALA A 28 -19.11 3.02 4.02
N GLY A 29 -17.84 2.62 4.03
CA GLY A 29 -17.30 1.57 3.18
C GLY A 29 -17.46 0.17 3.76
N ARG A 30 -16.99 -0.82 3.01
CA ARG A 30 -16.89 -2.22 3.45
C ARG A 30 -15.49 -2.76 3.18
N ILE A 31 -15.11 -3.79 3.95
CA ILE A 31 -13.79 -4.41 3.85
C ILE A 31 -13.94 -5.86 3.39
N ARG A 32 -13.17 -6.26 2.36
CA ARG A 32 -12.95 -7.65 1.98
C ARG A 32 -11.57 -8.07 2.48
N VAL A 33 -11.55 -8.94 3.48
CA VAL A 33 -10.32 -9.52 4.04
C VAL A 33 -9.99 -10.79 3.26
N LEU A 34 -8.84 -10.84 2.63
CA LEU A 34 -8.43 -11.95 1.78
C LEU A 34 -7.12 -12.57 2.28
N SER A 35 -7.16 -13.85 2.62
CA SER A 35 -5.95 -14.65 2.84
C SER A 35 -5.73 -15.60 1.68
N VAL A 36 -4.51 -15.68 1.18
CA VAL A 36 -4.13 -16.63 0.11
C VAL A 36 -3.10 -17.59 0.63
N VAL A 37 -3.42 -18.89 0.57
CA VAL A 37 -2.47 -19.98 0.76
C VAL A 37 -1.74 -20.15 -0.55
N ASP A 38 -0.45 -19.77 -0.59
CA ASP A 38 0.31 -19.72 -1.84
C ASP A 38 0.63 -21.12 -2.38
N ALA A 39 -0.09 -21.48 -3.43
CA ALA A 39 0.11 -22.73 -4.14
C ALA A 39 1.48 -22.83 -4.83
N ALA A 40 2.13 -21.71 -5.16
CA ALA A 40 3.46 -21.71 -5.76
C ALA A 40 4.52 -22.15 -4.74
N GLU A 41 4.42 -21.68 -3.50
CA GLU A 41 5.30 -22.12 -2.40
C GLU A 41 5.14 -23.62 -2.13
N ILE A 42 3.90 -24.10 -2.05
CA ILE A 42 3.60 -25.51 -1.84
C ILE A 42 4.20 -26.36 -2.97
N ARG A 43 3.98 -25.99 -4.24
CA ARG A 43 4.58 -26.70 -5.39
C ARG A 43 6.11 -26.67 -5.36
N ARG A 44 6.73 -25.60 -4.87
CA ARG A 44 8.19 -25.47 -4.76
C ARG A 44 8.77 -26.49 -3.79
N ILE A 45 8.09 -26.72 -2.66
CA ILE A 45 8.45 -27.76 -1.68
C ILE A 45 8.34 -29.16 -2.29
N GLU A 46 7.24 -29.42 -3.02
CA GLU A 46 7.00 -30.71 -3.69
C GLU A 46 8.06 -31.01 -4.78
N ALA A 47 8.38 -30.00 -5.60
CA ALA A 47 9.33 -30.12 -6.71
C ALA A 47 10.80 -30.22 -6.27
N GLY A 48 11.14 -29.68 -5.08
CA GLY A 48 12.49 -29.74 -4.51
C GLY A 48 12.93 -31.14 -4.00
N ALA A 49 12.06 -32.14 -4.08
CA ALA A 49 12.35 -33.47 -3.58
C ALA A 49 13.42 -34.20 -4.42
N ARG A 50 14.43 -34.77 -3.75
CA ARG A 50 15.38 -35.68 -4.38
C ARG A 50 14.69 -37.01 -4.70
N PRO A 51 15.18 -37.78 -5.71
CA PRO A 51 14.72 -39.15 -5.93
C PRO A 51 14.75 -39.97 -4.64
N GLY A 52 13.62 -40.58 -4.26
CA GLY A 52 13.47 -41.34 -3.01
C GLY A 52 12.94 -40.54 -1.81
N ALA A 53 12.85 -39.21 -1.87
CA ALA A 53 12.35 -38.36 -0.80
C ALA A 53 10.94 -37.76 -1.10
N ILE A 54 10.26 -38.20 -2.15
CA ILE A 54 8.98 -37.68 -2.60
C ILE A 54 7.92 -37.72 -1.50
N HIS A 55 7.80 -38.84 -0.77
CA HIS A 55 6.84 -38.93 0.34
C HIS A 55 7.09 -37.90 1.45
N LEU A 56 8.36 -37.64 1.76
CA LEU A 56 8.74 -36.65 2.78
C LEU A 56 8.38 -35.23 2.31
N ALA A 57 8.63 -34.91 1.05
CA ALA A 57 8.26 -33.60 0.45
C ALA A 57 6.76 -33.40 0.42
N LEU A 58 5.98 -34.40 0.02
CA LEU A 58 4.52 -34.34 0.04
C LEU A 58 3.96 -34.13 1.45
N HIS A 59 4.54 -34.82 2.43
CA HIS A 59 4.16 -34.65 3.83
C HIS A 59 4.50 -33.23 4.31
N ALA A 60 5.71 -32.74 4.03
CA ALA A 60 6.13 -31.38 4.38
C ALA A 60 5.23 -30.31 3.72
N ALA A 61 4.94 -30.45 2.43
CA ALA A 61 4.01 -29.56 1.71
C ALA A 61 2.61 -29.57 2.32
N GLY A 62 2.11 -30.76 2.73
CA GLY A 62 0.83 -30.90 3.43
C GLY A 62 0.80 -30.18 4.79
N GLU A 63 1.87 -30.28 5.57
CA GLU A 63 1.97 -29.58 6.86
C GLU A 63 2.09 -28.05 6.68
N VAL A 64 2.86 -27.59 5.68
CA VAL A 64 2.95 -26.16 5.34
C VAL A 64 1.57 -25.62 4.91
N ARG A 65 0.86 -26.33 4.04
CA ARG A 65 -0.52 -25.95 3.63
C ARG A 65 -1.45 -25.83 4.82
N LYS A 66 -1.48 -26.82 5.72
CA LYS A 66 -2.30 -26.80 6.94
C LYS A 66 -1.97 -25.61 7.82
N ARG A 67 -0.69 -25.33 8.04
CA ARG A 67 -0.23 -24.21 8.85
C ARG A 67 -0.68 -22.88 8.21
N MET A 68 -0.39 -22.64 6.93
CA MET A 68 -0.79 -21.43 6.23
C MET A 68 -2.31 -21.22 6.26
N THR A 69 -3.10 -22.29 6.08
CA THR A 69 -4.57 -22.21 6.16
C THR A 69 -5.02 -21.85 7.57
N ALA A 70 -4.44 -22.43 8.60
CA ALA A 70 -4.80 -22.14 9.99
C ALA A 70 -4.43 -20.70 10.38
N GLU A 71 -3.22 -20.25 10.04
CA GLU A 71 -2.74 -18.88 10.28
C GLU A 71 -3.58 -17.86 9.51
N GLY A 72 -3.87 -18.10 8.24
CA GLY A 72 -4.72 -17.26 7.42
C GLY A 72 -6.15 -17.15 7.98
N THR A 73 -6.73 -18.28 8.38
CA THR A 73 -8.07 -18.31 9.00
C THR A 73 -8.11 -17.51 10.30
N ALA A 74 -7.09 -17.67 11.15
CA ALA A 74 -7.00 -16.93 12.40
C ALA A 74 -6.83 -15.42 12.17
N ALA A 75 -6.02 -15.02 11.20
CA ALA A 75 -5.80 -13.62 10.83
C ALA A 75 -7.06 -12.99 10.24
N VAL A 76 -7.76 -13.67 9.33
CA VAL A 76 -9.06 -13.24 8.81
C VAL A 76 -10.07 -13.04 9.94
N ALA A 77 -10.22 -14.04 10.82
CA ALA A 77 -11.13 -13.94 11.96
C ALA A 77 -10.79 -12.78 12.90
N GLY A 78 -9.48 -12.53 13.11
CA GLY A 78 -9.01 -11.38 13.89
C GLY A 78 -9.39 -10.05 13.27
N ALA A 79 -9.17 -9.89 11.96
CA ALA A 79 -9.54 -8.69 11.22
C ALA A 79 -11.06 -8.45 11.21
N LEU A 80 -11.87 -9.51 11.00
CA LEU A 80 -13.32 -9.41 11.01
C LEU A 80 -13.85 -8.96 12.37
N ARG A 81 -13.32 -9.49 13.49
CA ARG A 81 -13.70 -9.01 14.84
C ARG A 81 -13.43 -7.52 15.01
N ARG A 82 -12.29 -7.01 14.56
CA ARG A 82 -12.00 -5.57 14.63
C ARG A 82 -12.94 -4.73 13.78
N CYS A 83 -13.33 -5.22 12.61
CA CYS A 83 -14.33 -4.57 11.77
C CYS A 83 -15.69 -4.53 12.48
N GLU A 84 -16.11 -5.63 13.10
CA GLU A 84 -17.36 -5.73 13.86
C GLU A 84 -17.37 -4.77 15.07
N GLU A 85 -16.32 -4.78 15.90
CA GLU A 85 -16.13 -3.87 17.04
C GLU A 85 -16.18 -2.39 16.59
N ALA A 86 -15.72 -2.10 15.38
CA ALA A 86 -15.76 -0.76 14.80
C ALA A 86 -17.08 -0.42 14.08
N GLY A 87 -18.00 -1.37 13.92
CA GLY A 87 -19.24 -1.20 13.17
C GLY A 87 -19.03 -1.09 11.65
N VAL A 88 -17.94 -1.66 11.11
CA VAL A 88 -17.61 -1.66 9.69
C VAL A 88 -18.04 -2.98 9.05
N PRO A 89 -18.89 -2.97 8.00
CA PRO A 89 -19.24 -4.19 7.27
C PRO A 89 -17.99 -4.84 6.67
N ALA A 90 -17.80 -6.12 6.93
CA ALA A 90 -16.65 -6.85 6.40
C ALA A 90 -17.00 -8.29 6.03
N GLN A 91 -16.28 -8.82 5.05
CA GLN A 91 -16.32 -10.23 4.64
C GLN A 91 -14.89 -10.75 4.57
N GLY A 92 -14.69 -12.02 4.94
CA GLY A 92 -13.38 -12.65 4.95
C GLY A 92 -13.41 -13.99 4.25
N GLU A 93 -12.33 -14.30 3.56
CA GLU A 93 -12.14 -15.58 2.86
C GLU A 93 -10.68 -16.02 2.90
N VAL A 94 -10.48 -17.32 2.82
CA VAL A 94 -9.17 -17.96 2.66
C VAL A 94 -9.23 -18.77 1.36
N LEU A 95 -8.36 -18.41 0.42
CA LEU A 95 -8.26 -19.07 -0.89
C LEU A 95 -6.93 -19.83 -0.98
N GLU A 96 -6.89 -20.90 -1.76
CA GLU A 96 -5.64 -21.52 -2.20
C GLU A 96 -5.43 -21.18 -3.68
N GLY A 97 -4.31 -20.55 -4.00
CA GLY A 97 -4.01 -20.10 -5.35
C GLY A 97 -2.64 -19.46 -5.49
N GLU A 98 -2.36 -18.88 -6.63
CA GLU A 98 -1.17 -18.04 -6.82
C GLU A 98 -1.45 -16.65 -6.26
N LEU A 99 -0.68 -16.24 -5.24
CA LEU A 99 -0.91 -15.01 -4.48
C LEU A 99 -1.16 -13.79 -5.38
N GLU A 100 -0.28 -13.58 -6.34
CA GLU A 100 -0.35 -12.45 -7.26
C GLU A 100 -1.65 -12.46 -8.08
N ARG A 101 -1.98 -13.60 -8.67
CA ARG A 101 -3.19 -13.78 -9.48
C ARG A 101 -4.48 -13.57 -8.69
N GLU A 102 -4.54 -14.15 -7.49
CA GLU A 102 -5.73 -14.01 -6.64
C GLU A 102 -5.92 -12.55 -6.17
N LEU A 103 -4.84 -11.84 -5.85
CA LEU A 103 -4.91 -10.43 -5.48
C LEU A 103 -5.29 -9.52 -6.65
N VAL A 104 -4.74 -9.74 -7.85
CA VAL A 104 -5.12 -9.00 -9.06
C VAL A 104 -6.59 -9.23 -9.38
N ALA A 105 -7.06 -10.48 -9.35
CA ALA A 105 -8.46 -10.80 -9.58
C ALA A 105 -9.39 -10.16 -8.55
N ALA A 106 -9.00 -10.15 -7.28
CA ALA A 106 -9.75 -9.49 -6.22
C ALA A 106 -9.76 -7.97 -6.36
N ALA A 107 -8.65 -7.37 -6.82
CA ALA A 107 -8.51 -5.92 -6.96
C ALA A 107 -9.58 -5.31 -7.86
N GLY A 108 -9.90 -5.94 -8.99
CA GLY A 108 -10.86 -5.41 -9.97
C GLY A 108 -12.29 -5.18 -9.44
N ALA A 109 -12.64 -5.76 -8.29
CA ALA A 109 -13.94 -5.58 -7.63
C ALA A 109 -13.90 -4.59 -6.46
N ASN A 110 -12.76 -3.95 -6.20
CA ASN A 110 -12.54 -3.05 -5.08
C ASN A 110 -12.04 -1.69 -5.56
N ASP A 111 -12.18 -0.68 -4.70
CA ASP A 111 -11.80 0.72 -5.01
C ASP A 111 -10.39 1.05 -4.51
N LEU A 112 -9.94 0.37 -3.46
CA LEU A 112 -8.69 0.63 -2.76
C LEU A 112 -8.13 -0.68 -2.20
N LEU A 113 -6.83 -0.92 -2.38
CA LEU A 113 -6.10 -1.94 -1.63
C LEU A 113 -5.44 -1.30 -0.42
N VAL A 114 -5.66 -1.85 0.77
CA VAL A 114 -4.92 -1.47 2.00
C VAL A 114 -4.06 -2.65 2.42
N SER A 115 -2.75 -2.44 2.56
CA SER A 115 -1.81 -3.48 2.96
C SER A 115 -0.77 -2.96 3.95
N ALA A 116 -0.04 -3.85 4.59
CA ALA A 116 1.10 -3.47 5.41
C ALA A 116 2.34 -3.22 4.55
N THR A 117 3.17 -2.22 4.92
CA THR A 117 4.49 -1.97 4.29
C THR A 117 5.44 -3.14 4.48
N ALA A 118 5.46 -3.71 5.67
CA ALA A 118 6.20 -4.92 5.99
C ALA A 118 5.27 -6.14 5.83
N SER A 119 4.70 -6.33 4.66
CA SER A 119 3.98 -7.56 4.38
C SER A 119 4.99 -8.69 4.28
N HIS A 120 4.73 -9.83 4.94
CA HIS A 120 5.54 -11.02 4.83
C HIS A 120 5.45 -11.60 3.43
N PHE A 121 6.27 -11.06 2.60
CA PHE A 121 6.79 -11.77 1.47
C PHE A 121 8.19 -12.18 1.95
N ASP A 122 8.45 -13.45 1.91
CA ASP A 122 9.64 -14.15 2.38
C ASP A 122 10.87 -13.22 2.53
N PRO A 123 11.47 -13.08 3.73
CA PRO A 123 12.66 -12.25 3.93
C PRO A 123 13.85 -12.72 3.06
N ASP A 124 13.82 -13.96 2.54
CA ASP A 124 14.77 -14.48 1.58
C ASP A 124 14.46 -14.06 0.12
N LEU A 125 13.30 -13.43 -0.12
CA LEU A 125 12.92 -12.82 -1.39
C LEU A 125 12.90 -11.29 -1.23
N GLU A 126 14.08 -10.68 -1.17
CA GLU A 126 14.27 -9.23 -1.03
C GLU A 126 13.50 -8.38 -2.07
N ASP A 127 12.96 -9.01 -3.12
CA ASP A 127 12.30 -8.36 -4.25
C ASP A 127 10.78 -8.53 -4.34
N ALA A 128 10.16 -9.45 -3.60
CA ALA A 128 8.80 -9.90 -3.93
C ALA A 128 7.68 -8.95 -3.48
N SER A 129 7.81 -8.27 -2.34
CA SER A 129 6.72 -7.45 -1.79
C SER A 129 6.42 -6.20 -2.62
N GLY A 130 7.45 -5.53 -3.09
CA GLY A 130 7.29 -4.37 -3.96
C GLY A 130 6.74 -4.74 -5.33
N GLN A 131 7.18 -5.87 -5.88
CA GLN A 131 6.71 -6.38 -7.16
C GLN A 131 5.22 -6.71 -7.11
N LEU A 132 4.74 -7.36 -6.06
CA LEU A 132 3.32 -7.69 -5.90
C LEU A 132 2.44 -6.43 -5.83
N VAL A 133 2.85 -5.42 -5.04
CA VAL A 133 2.13 -4.14 -4.97
C VAL A 133 2.06 -3.48 -6.34
N LEU A 134 3.17 -3.48 -7.08
CA LEU A 134 3.22 -2.94 -8.44
C LEU A 134 2.30 -3.70 -9.40
N THR A 135 2.31 -5.03 -9.35
CA THR A 135 1.45 -5.86 -10.21
C THR A 135 -0.01 -5.61 -9.91
N VAL A 136 -0.41 -5.58 -8.64
CA VAL A 136 -1.81 -5.28 -8.26
C VAL A 136 -2.22 -3.87 -8.69
N MET A 137 -1.34 -2.86 -8.58
CA MET A 137 -1.64 -1.53 -9.10
C MET A 137 -1.80 -1.49 -10.61
N ARG A 138 -0.92 -2.17 -11.36
CA ARG A 138 -0.90 -2.14 -12.84
C ARG A 138 -2.03 -2.97 -13.44
N GLU A 139 -2.20 -4.19 -12.98
CA GLU A 139 -3.14 -5.15 -13.55
C GLU A 139 -4.52 -5.06 -12.88
N GLY A 140 -4.56 -4.80 -11.59
CA GLY A 140 -5.79 -4.57 -10.84
C GLY A 140 -6.38 -3.17 -11.02
N GLY A 141 -5.56 -2.19 -11.46
CA GLY A 141 -6.02 -0.83 -11.78
C GLY A 141 -6.51 -0.01 -10.60
N ILE A 142 -6.19 -0.40 -9.36
CA ILE A 142 -6.63 0.29 -8.14
C ILE A 142 -5.46 0.93 -7.39
N PRO A 143 -5.69 2.05 -6.67
CA PRO A 143 -4.68 2.63 -5.81
C PRO A 143 -4.38 1.73 -4.61
N VAL A 144 -3.19 1.90 -4.06
CA VAL A 144 -2.70 1.16 -2.90
C VAL A 144 -2.39 2.12 -1.76
N LEU A 145 -2.89 1.79 -0.57
CA LEU A 145 -2.57 2.45 0.68
C LEU A 145 -1.80 1.48 1.57
N LEU A 146 -0.51 1.74 1.75
CA LEU A 146 0.36 0.95 2.61
C LEU A 146 0.38 1.55 4.01
N SER A 147 0.12 0.73 5.02
CA SER A 147 0.26 1.16 6.40
C SER A 147 1.74 1.21 6.80
N GLY A 148 2.11 2.15 7.63
CA GLY A 148 3.39 2.06 8.34
C GLY A 148 3.45 0.84 9.28
N ALA A 149 4.61 0.57 9.85
CA ALA A 149 4.83 -0.54 10.79
C ALA A 149 3.90 -0.46 12.03
N SER A 150 3.51 0.74 12.41
CA SER A 150 2.52 1.03 13.44
C SER A 150 1.41 1.94 12.91
N TYR A 151 0.20 1.74 13.41
CA TYR A 151 -0.92 2.59 13.06
C TYR A 151 -0.75 4.02 13.61
N ARG A 152 -1.03 5.01 12.75
CA ARG A 152 -1.13 6.43 13.08
C ARG A 152 -2.42 7.01 12.48
N PRO A 153 -3.20 7.79 13.23
CA PRO A 153 -4.31 8.55 12.65
C PRO A 153 -3.76 9.58 11.64
N VAL A 154 -4.41 9.69 10.48
CA VAL A 154 -3.97 10.62 9.43
C VAL A 154 -4.45 12.04 9.76
N ARG A 155 -3.51 12.93 10.07
CA ARG A 155 -3.72 14.36 10.34
C ARG A 155 -2.95 15.23 9.36
N THR A 156 -1.71 14.85 9.03
CA THR A 156 -0.84 15.55 8.10
C THR A 156 -0.63 14.72 6.84
N ILE A 157 -1.01 15.27 5.69
CA ILE A 157 -0.87 14.65 4.39
C ILE A 157 0.18 15.40 3.59
N LEU A 158 1.15 14.71 3.05
CA LEU A 158 2.16 15.29 2.17
C LEU A 158 2.06 14.67 0.77
N ALA A 159 1.73 15.48 -0.22
CA ALA A 159 1.76 15.04 -1.62
C ALA A 159 3.03 15.52 -2.33
N GLY A 160 3.79 14.58 -2.87
CA GLY A 160 5.02 14.87 -3.61
C GLY A 160 4.72 15.29 -5.06
N CYS A 161 4.95 16.56 -5.41
CA CYS A 161 4.74 17.13 -6.73
C CYS A 161 6.02 17.02 -7.59
N GLY A 162 6.28 15.84 -8.14
CA GLY A 162 7.45 15.57 -8.97
C GLY A 162 7.37 16.10 -10.42
N GLY A 163 6.19 16.58 -10.81
CA GLY A 163 5.85 16.94 -12.19
C GLY A 163 5.37 15.73 -13.01
N GLY A 164 4.46 15.99 -13.94
CA GLY A 164 3.91 15.01 -14.88
C GLY A 164 2.75 14.18 -14.34
N THR A 165 2.23 13.35 -15.22
CA THR A 165 0.93 12.66 -15.07
C THR A 165 0.83 11.71 -13.88
N ARG A 166 1.93 11.22 -13.34
CA ARG A 166 1.92 10.26 -12.22
C ARG A 166 1.42 10.89 -10.93
N THR A 167 1.94 12.07 -10.58
CA THR A 167 1.45 12.82 -9.40
C THR A 167 -0.02 13.16 -9.56
N GLU A 168 -0.41 13.61 -10.75
CA GLU A 168 -1.80 13.96 -11.05
C GLU A 168 -2.72 12.74 -10.89
N ARG A 169 -2.30 11.55 -11.36
CA ARG A 169 -3.05 10.31 -11.17
C ARG A 169 -3.19 9.94 -9.70
N ALA A 170 -2.11 10.01 -8.92
CA ALA A 170 -2.17 9.67 -7.49
C ALA A 170 -3.07 10.64 -6.71
N VAL A 171 -2.87 11.95 -6.89
CA VAL A 171 -3.72 12.97 -6.27
C VAL A 171 -5.17 12.86 -6.76
N GLY A 172 -5.36 12.60 -8.06
CA GLY A 172 -6.68 12.38 -8.65
C GLY A 172 -7.38 11.14 -8.11
N ALA A 173 -6.66 10.04 -7.89
CA ALA A 173 -7.21 8.83 -7.28
C ALA A 173 -7.60 9.07 -5.81
N MET A 174 -6.73 9.72 -5.04
CA MET A 174 -7.02 10.14 -3.67
C MET A 174 -8.27 11.03 -3.61
N ALA A 175 -8.34 12.02 -4.48
CA ALA A 175 -9.46 12.97 -4.55
C ALA A 175 -10.78 12.29 -4.97
N ARG A 176 -10.74 11.40 -5.97
CA ARG A 176 -11.90 10.63 -6.42
C ARG A 176 -12.46 9.74 -5.31
N LEU A 177 -11.60 9.16 -4.48
CA LEU A 177 -12.00 8.38 -3.31
C LEU A 177 -12.36 9.26 -2.11
N SER A 178 -12.22 10.58 -2.22
CA SER A 178 -12.44 11.57 -1.14
C SER A 178 -11.62 11.27 0.13
N LEU A 179 -10.44 10.63 -0.01
CA LEU A 179 -9.63 10.23 1.14
C LEU A 179 -9.12 11.47 1.89
N TRP A 180 -9.30 11.47 3.20
CA TRP A 180 -8.81 12.51 4.11
C TRP A 180 -9.26 13.94 3.75
N LYS A 181 -10.41 14.10 3.14
CA LYS A 181 -10.94 15.42 2.75
C LYS A 181 -11.07 16.37 3.94
N GLU A 182 -11.37 15.84 5.10
CA GLU A 182 -11.50 16.57 6.38
C GLU A 182 -10.18 16.59 7.20
N ALA A 183 -9.06 16.15 6.62
CA ALA A 183 -7.79 16.15 7.34
C ALA A 183 -7.34 17.59 7.65
N PRO A 184 -6.81 17.84 8.87
CA PRO A 184 -6.49 19.19 9.31
C PRO A 184 -5.40 19.88 8.49
N HIS A 185 -4.45 19.11 7.92
CA HIS A 185 -3.29 19.68 7.27
C HIS A 185 -2.88 18.89 6.01
N GLY A 186 -3.04 19.51 4.86
CA GLY A 186 -2.57 19.00 3.57
C GLY A 186 -1.47 19.89 3.01
N ILE A 187 -0.41 19.27 2.46
CA ILE A 187 0.76 19.96 1.89
C ILE A 187 1.05 19.43 0.49
N LEU A 188 1.21 20.33 -0.47
CA LEU A 188 1.77 20.07 -1.79
C LEU A 188 3.23 20.48 -1.81
N LEU A 189 4.14 19.53 -1.99
CA LEU A 189 5.58 19.80 -1.99
C LEU A 189 6.20 19.52 -3.37
N ALA A 190 6.79 20.55 -3.95
CA ALA A 190 7.71 20.43 -5.08
C ALA A 190 9.16 20.69 -4.59
N VAL A 191 10.11 19.90 -5.11
CA VAL A 191 11.53 20.17 -4.91
C VAL A 191 12.09 20.61 -6.28
N ASP A 192 12.47 21.86 -6.37
CA ASP A 192 13.00 22.50 -7.58
C ASP A 192 13.88 23.70 -7.20
N ASP A 193 15.01 23.85 -7.88
CA ASP A 193 15.91 25.00 -7.65
C ASP A 193 15.33 26.30 -8.21
N ALA A 194 14.43 26.19 -9.21
CA ALA A 194 13.68 27.32 -9.78
C ALA A 194 12.25 27.37 -9.18
N PRO A 195 11.86 28.45 -8.49
CA PRO A 195 10.53 28.57 -7.90
C PRO A 195 9.40 28.36 -8.93
N GLU A 196 9.55 28.94 -10.12
CA GLU A 196 8.55 28.84 -11.19
C GLU A 196 8.32 27.39 -11.64
N GLY A 197 9.40 26.59 -11.75
CA GLY A 197 9.30 25.16 -12.05
C GLY A 197 8.61 24.36 -10.97
N GLY A 198 8.78 24.75 -9.70
CA GLY A 198 8.08 24.15 -8.57
C GLY A 198 6.60 24.48 -8.57
N GLU A 199 6.23 25.73 -8.84
CA GLU A 199 4.83 26.16 -8.94
C GLU A 199 4.09 25.47 -10.10
N GLU A 200 4.74 25.31 -11.24
CA GLU A 200 4.19 24.59 -12.40
C GLU A 200 3.84 23.13 -12.03
N ARG A 201 4.70 22.46 -11.23
CA ARG A 201 4.46 21.10 -10.76
C ARG A 201 3.32 21.00 -9.76
N ILE A 202 3.06 22.04 -8.98
CA ILE A 202 1.97 22.10 -8.00
C ILE A 202 0.63 22.45 -8.65
N ALA A 203 0.63 23.18 -9.76
CA ALA A 203 -0.57 23.74 -10.36
C ALA A 203 -1.65 22.71 -10.70
N ALA A 204 -1.27 21.58 -11.30
CA ALA A 204 -2.24 20.51 -11.64
C ALA A 204 -2.77 19.77 -10.41
N PRO A 205 -1.95 19.30 -9.45
CA PRO A 205 -2.44 18.77 -8.16
C PRO A 205 -3.37 19.71 -7.40
N ARG A 206 -3.04 21.01 -7.32
CA ARG A 206 -3.89 22.05 -6.71
C ARG A 206 -5.27 22.07 -7.35
N ARG A 207 -5.32 22.15 -8.68
CA ARG A 207 -6.59 22.19 -9.43
C ARG A 207 -7.41 20.92 -9.18
N ILE A 208 -6.80 19.72 -9.23
CA ILE A 208 -7.49 18.46 -8.97
C ILE A 208 -8.15 18.46 -7.58
N LEU A 209 -7.43 18.92 -6.55
CA LEU A 209 -7.96 18.99 -5.19
C LEU A 209 -9.10 20.01 -5.09
N ALA A 210 -8.93 21.19 -5.67
CA ALA A 210 -9.95 22.25 -5.67
C ALA A 210 -11.24 21.79 -6.38
N ASP A 211 -11.12 21.18 -7.56
CA ASP A 211 -12.26 20.64 -8.34
C ASP A 211 -13.01 19.53 -7.58
N ALA A 212 -12.29 18.76 -6.74
CA ALA A 212 -12.88 17.76 -5.87
C ALA A 212 -13.41 18.33 -4.54
N GLY A 213 -13.29 19.65 -4.32
CA GLY A 213 -13.79 20.35 -3.14
C GLY A 213 -12.98 20.08 -1.87
N TYR A 214 -11.68 19.83 -2.00
CA TYR A 214 -10.77 19.83 -0.85
C TYR A 214 -10.52 21.26 -0.38
N PRO A 215 -10.23 21.48 0.92
CA PRO A 215 -9.72 22.77 1.38
C PRO A 215 -8.41 23.12 0.68
N ALA A 216 -8.03 24.39 0.70
CA ALA A 216 -6.73 24.79 0.18
C ALA A 216 -5.60 24.16 1.01
N TRP A 217 -4.72 23.43 0.32
CA TRP A 217 -3.53 22.83 0.94
C TRP A 217 -2.39 23.85 0.97
N GLU A 218 -1.51 23.71 1.94
CA GLU A 218 -0.28 24.46 1.98
C GLU A 218 0.63 24.08 0.79
N GLU A 219 1.28 25.06 0.17
CA GLU A 219 2.15 24.84 -0.97
C GLU A 219 3.58 25.19 -0.61
N LYS A 220 4.50 24.29 -0.93
CA LYS A 220 5.93 24.46 -0.68
C LYS A 220 6.72 24.13 -1.93
N VAL A 221 7.61 25.05 -2.28
CA VAL A 221 8.68 24.82 -3.26
C VAL A 221 9.99 24.95 -2.49
N LEU A 222 10.77 23.88 -2.48
CA LEU A 222 12.06 23.84 -1.78
C LEU A 222 13.20 23.59 -2.78
N PRO A 223 14.30 24.34 -2.70
CA PRO A 223 15.48 24.08 -3.52
C PRO A 223 16.21 22.84 -3.04
N GLY A 224 17.03 22.27 -3.91
CA GLY A 224 17.97 21.20 -3.58
C GLY A 224 17.70 19.87 -4.24
N GLN A 225 18.40 18.84 -3.80
CA GLN A 225 18.27 17.49 -4.32
C GLN A 225 16.94 16.85 -3.91
N ARG A 226 16.18 16.35 -4.90
CA ARG A 226 14.80 15.87 -4.70
C ARG A 226 14.63 14.92 -3.52
N ALA A 227 15.36 13.81 -3.50
CA ALA A 227 15.12 12.78 -2.48
C ALA A 227 15.53 13.24 -1.07
N PRO A 228 16.74 13.75 -0.83
CA PRO A 228 17.14 14.23 0.50
C PRO A 228 16.23 15.35 1.01
N THR A 229 15.92 16.35 0.18
CA THR A 229 15.07 17.49 0.56
C THR A 229 13.65 17.04 0.88
N PHE A 230 13.07 16.18 0.04
CA PHE A 230 11.73 15.65 0.27
C PHE A 230 11.63 14.86 1.57
N LEU A 231 12.58 13.95 1.81
CA LEU A 231 12.60 13.10 3.02
C LEU A 231 12.82 13.93 4.29
N SER A 232 13.74 14.89 4.24
CA SER A 232 13.97 15.82 5.37
C SER A 232 12.72 16.65 5.67
N PHE A 233 11.99 17.09 4.65
CA PHE A 233 10.74 17.81 4.85
C PHE A 233 9.64 16.91 5.40
N CYS A 234 9.51 15.65 4.92
CA CYS A 234 8.60 14.67 5.51
C CYS A 234 8.81 14.52 7.03
N ASP A 235 10.07 14.49 7.46
CA ASP A 235 10.42 14.39 8.88
C ASP A 235 10.09 15.67 9.64
N SER A 236 10.34 16.83 9.05
CA SER A 236 10.12 18.13 9.71
C SER A 236 8.65 18.42 9.98
N VAL A 237 7.75 17.94 9.11
CA VAL A 237 6.28 18.13 9.27
C VAL A 237 5.61 16.93 9.93
N ASP A 238 6.36 15.90 10.29
CA ASP A 238 5.86 14.63 10.84
C ASP A 238 4.65 14.08 10.03
N ALA A 239 4.82 13.99 8.71
CA ALA A 239 3.74 13.54 7.83
C ALA A 239 3.24 12.14 8.21
N ASP A 240 1.92 11.98 8.37
CA ASP A 240 1.29 10.70 8.68
C ASP A 240 1.10 9.84 7.43
N VAL A 241 0.76 10.49 6.31
CA VAL A 241 0.64 9.83 5.00
C VAL A 241 1.37 10.63 3.93
N VAL A 242 2.05 9.91 3.05
CA VAL A 242 2.69 10.49 1.86
C VAL A 242 1.99 9.98 0.61
N VAL A 243 1.56 10.91 -0.24
CA VAL A 243 0.91 10.63 -1.53
C VAL A 243 1.95 10.75 -2.64
N LEU A 244 2.16 9.67 -3.38
CA LEU A 244 3.15 9.59 -4.43
C LEU A 244 2.58 9.00 -5.72
N GLY A 245 2.98 9.58 -6.85
CA GLY A 245 2.84 8.91 -8.13
C GLY A 245 3.75 7.67 -8.17
N GLY A 246 3.23 6.54 -8.63
CA GLY A 246 3.95 5.28 -8.66
C GLY A 246 5.28 5.32 -9.43
N TRP A 247 6.05 4.27 -9.28
CA TRP A 247 7.37 4.13 -9.89
C TRP A 247 7.33 4.14 -11.43
N GLY A 248 8.44 4.58 -12.05
CA GLY A 248 8.64 4.48 -13.49
C GLY A 248 8.89 3.04 -13.95
N GLU A 249 8.94 2.84 -15.29
CA GLU A 249 9.16 1.54 -15.94
C GLU A 249 10.55 0.92 -15.66
N HIS A 250 11.44 1.64 -14.96
CA HIS A 250 12.75 1.13 -14.60
C HIS A 250 12.63 0.12 -13.46
N ARG A 251 13.44 -0.94 -13.55
CA ARG A 251 13.44 -2.09 -12.65
C ARG A 251 13.51 -1.64 -11.19
N TRP A 252 12.66 -2.22 -10.37
CA TRP A 252 12.62 -2.06 -8.92
C TRP A 252 14.01 -2.14 -8.27
N ASN A 253 14.86 -3.09 -8.69
CA ASN A 253 16.19 -3.34 -8.14
C ASN A 253 17.17 -2.19 -8.31
N ASP A 254 17.03 -1.37 -9.37
CA ASP A 254 17.94 -0.24 -9.63
C ASP A 254 17.58 1.01 -8.83
N LEU A 255 16.41 1.03 -8.13
CA LEU A 255 15.83 2.25 -7.58
C LEU A 255 15.59 2.22 -6.07
N LEU A 256 15.63 1.06 -5.39
CA LEU A 256 15.33 0.95 -3.96
C LEU A 256 16.20 1.86 -3.10
N GLY A 257 17.48 1.94 -3.36
CA GLY A 257 18.41 2.78 -2.59
C GLY A 257 18.37 4.29 -2.90
N LEU A 258 17.76 4.71 -4.03
CA LEU A 258 17.82 6.10 -4.52
C LEU A 258 16.44 6.75 -4.66
N SER A 259 15.34 6.00 -4.70
CA SER A 259 14.00 6.56 -4.87
C SER A 259 13.39 7.02 -3.53
N ILE A 260 12.62 8.11 -3.58
CA ILE A 260 11.84 8.60 -2.41
C ILE A 260 10.95 7.49 -1.86
N THR A 261 10.25 6.78 -2.74
CA THR A 261 9.30 5.72 -2.34
C THR A 261 10.01 4.54 -1.69
N GLY A 262 11.15 4.09 -2.24
CA GLY A 262 11.95 3.01 -1.65
C GLY A 262 12.39 3.35 -0.22
N ARG A 263 12.94 4.54 -0.02
CA ARG A 263 13.36 4.99 1.32
C ARG A 263 12.22 5.14 2.31
N LEU A 264 11.03 5.57 1.87
CA LEU A 264 9.84 5.65 2.72
C LEU A 264 9.31 4.26 3.09
N LEU A 265 9.42 3.28 2.18
CA LEU A 265 9.08 1.89 2.46
C LEU A 265 10.04 1.27 3.49
N GLU A 266 11.35 1.46 3.30
CA GLU A 266 12.38 1.00 4.25
C GLU A 266 12.22 1.64 5.64
N ASP A 267 11.92 2.94 5.70
CA ASP A 267 11.67 3.66 6.94
C ASP A 267 10.43 3.13 7.69
N GLY A 268 9.38 2.77 6.96
CA GLY A 268 8.17 2.14 7.50
C GLY A 268 7.39 2.95 8.54
N ARG A 269 7.75 4.21 8.82
CA ARG A 269 7.11 5.02 9.87
C ARG A 269 5.78 5.61 9.45
N ARG A 270 5.54 5.80 8.13
CA ARG A 270 4.44 6.54 7.55
C ARG A 270 3.56 5.66 6.69
N HIS A 271 2.31 6.06 6.57
CA HIS A 271 1.45 5.47 5.54
C HIS A 271 1.84 6.02 4.16
N LEU A 272 1.71 5.20 3.13
CA LEU A 272 2.00 5.59 1.75
C LEU A 272 0.77 5.33 0.88
N PHE A 273 0.26 6.38 0.23
CA PHE A 273 -0.75 6.25 -0.80
C PHE A 273 -0.08 6.34 -2.17
N ILE A 274 -0.24 5.31 -2.98
CA ILE A 274 0.47 5.19 -4.25
C ILE A 274 -0.53 4.82 -5.35
N TYR A 275 -0.40 5.49 -6.50
CA TYR A 275 -1.13 5.13 -7.72
C TYR A 275 -0.32 5.50 -8.97
N MET A 276 -0.50 4.73 -10.09
CA MET A 276 0.20 4.94 -11.36
C MET A 276 -0.72 5.43 -12.47
#